data_f1e8f8dfddec75fe6fde3ba81a2f523a
#
_entry.id   f1e8f8dfddec75fe6fde3ba81a2f523a
#
_cell.length_a   1.000
_cell.length_b   1.000
_cell.length_c   1.000
_cell.angle_alpha   90.00
_cell.angle_beta   90.00
_cell.angle_gamma   90.00
#
_symmetry.space_group_name_H-M   'P 1'
#
loop_
_entity.id
_entity.type
_entity.pdbx_description
1 polymer ?
#
loop_
_entity_poly.entity_id
_entity_poly.type
_entity_poly.pdbx_seq_one_letter_code
_entity_poly.pdbx_strand_id
1 'polypeptide(L)'
;MKSFSITSIFLSTILGSVLVTGIISIGNFVSAQTLDLKTPGGNQAFGGVNKGSVLIDPKEHSVNIVANMTTPPKEGKVFEGWLADVGGSDYKLSLGEFSKNGTLDYTGVMVNPYTYTQFLVTEEPFEDPDPNGASVIAGAELVSPFGQ
;
A
#
# COMPACT_ATOMS: atom_id res chain seq x y z
N MET A 1 53.78 47.28 40.75
CA MET A 1 53.22 46.34 39.80
C MET A 1 51.76 46.12 40.11
N LYS A 2 50.88 46.67 39.29
CA LYS A 2 49.42 46.58 39.51
C LYS A 2 48.86 45.52 38.55
N SER A 3 48.30 44.46 39.16
CA SER A 3 47.60 43.42 38.44
C SER A 3 46.23 43.93 38.01
N PHE A 4 45.90 43.88 36.71
CA PHE A 4 44.58 44.17 36.20
C PHE A 4 43.81 42.83 36.09
N SER A 5 42.79 42.71 36.90
CA SER A 5 41.86 41.63 36.79
C SER A 5 40.76 42.01 35.76
N ILE A 6 40.69 41.24 34.67
CA ILE A 6 39.63 41.41 33.67
C ILE A 6 38.46 40.52 34.07
N THR A 7 37.40 41.13 34.55
CA THR A 7 36.12 40.45 34.84
C THR A 7 35.38 40.26 33.53
N SER A 8 35.32 39.03 33.03
CA SER A 8 34.48 38.69 31.90
C SER A 8 33.03 38.64 32.30
N ILE A 9 32.25 39.58 31.76
CA ILE A 9 30.81 39.58 31.85
C ILE A 9 30.27 38.65 30.81
N PHE A 10 29.78 37.47 31.21
CA PHE A 10 29.00 36.61 30.35
C PHE A 10 27.60 37.15 30.20
N LEU A 11 27.32 37.75 29.05
CA LEU A 11 25.97 38.14 28.67
C LEU A 11 25.23 36.90 28.19
N SER A 12 24.46 36.29 29.07
CA SER A 12 23.60 35.17 28.77
C SER A 12 22.37 35.68 28.01
N THR A 13 22.40 35.54 26.69
CA THR A 13 21.24 35.77 25.84
C THR A 13 20.30 34.58 25.97
N ILE A 14 19.24 34.77 26.74
CA ILE A 14 18.13 33.82 26.79
C ILE A 14 17.38 33.96 25.48
N LEU A 15 17.65 33.05 24.56
CA LEU A 15 16.85 32.89 23.35
C LEU A 15 15.53 32.22 23.76
N GLY A 16 14.49 33.06 23.92
CA GLY A 16 13.14 32.55 24.13
C GLY A 16 12.68 31.82 22.89
N SER A 17 12.73 30.50 22.94
CA SER A 17 12.07 29.64 21.94
C SER A 17 10.56 29.79 22.15
N VAL A 18 9.93 30.57 21.27
CA VAL A 18 8.47 30.56 21.11
C VAL A 18 8.12 29.18 20.53
N LEU A 19 7.67 28.28 21.37
CA LEU A 19 7.01 27.05 20.98
C LEU A 19 5.66 27.46 20.36
N VAL A 20 5.67 27.66 19.03
CA VAL A 20 4.43 27.69 18.28
C VAL A 20 3.90 26.27 18.30
N THR A 21 3.04 25.96 19.25
CA THR A 21 2.19 24.77 19.20
C THR A 21 1.16 25.00 18.10
N GLY A 22 1.60 24.87 16.84
CA GLY A 22 0.68 24.67 15.74
C GLY A 22 -0.05 23.36 16.02
N ILE A 23 -1.35 23.45 16.22
CA ILE A 23 -2.22 22.28 16.14
C ILE A 23 -2.14 21.86 14.68
N ILE A 24 -1.20 20.96 14.37
CA ILE A 24 -1.22 20.23 13.12
C ILE A 24 -2.44 19.33 13.29
N SER A 25 -3.56 19.69 12.67
CA SER A 25 -4.60 18.72 12.37
C SER A 25 -3.93 17.66 11.50
N ILE A 26 -3.50 16.60 12.15
CA ILE A 26 -3.09 15.38 11.44
C ILE A 26 -4.41 14.84 10.91
N GLY A 27 -4.87 15.37 9.77
CA GLY A 27 -5.78 14.63 8.93
C GLY A 27 -5.10 13.28 8.74
N ASN A 28 -5.83 12.19 8.88
CA ASN A 28 -5.32 10.86 8.63
C ASN A 28 -4.89 10.79 7.16
N PHE A 29 -3.69 11.28 6.86
CA PHE A 29 -3.06 11.06 5.57
C PHE A 29 -2.66 9.59 5.55
N VAL A 30 -3.52 8.78 4.95
CA VAL A 30 -3.17 7.41 4.68
C VAL A 30 -2.09 7.44 3.62
N SER A 31 -0.90 7.04 4.02
CA SER A 31 0.24 6.96 3.13
C SER A 31 0.04 5.82 2.14
N ALA A 32 0.53 6.01 0.91
CA ALA A 32 0.66 4.93 -0.05
C ALA A 32 1.45 3.76 0.56
N GLN A 33 1.00 2.54 0.27
CA GLN A 33 1.63 1.30 0.72
C GLN A 33 2.27 0.59 -0.45
N THR A 34 3.52 0.16 -0.29
CA THR A 34 4.17 -0.75 -1.24
C THR A 34 4.38 -2.10 -0.55
N LEU A 35 3.81 -3.14 -1.13
CA LEU A 35 3.80 -4.48 -0.57
C LEU A 35 4.36 -5.49 -1.58
N ASP A 36 5.04 -6.52 -1.08
CA ASP A 36 5.46 -7.66 -1.88
C ASP A 36 4.25 -8.55 -2.22
N LEU A 37 4.13 -8.93 -3.47
CA LEU A 37 3.18 -9.95 -3.91
C LEU A 37 3.84 -11.33 -3.77
N LYS A 38 3.32 -12.15 -2.87
CA LYS A 38 3.87 -13.47 -2.59
C LYS A 38 2.86 -14.57 -2.87
N THR A 39 3.37 -15.77 -3.19
CA THR A 39 2.50 -16.94 -3.33
C THR A 39 1.84 -17.29 -2.00
N PRO A 40 0.62 -17.89 -2.03
CA PRO A 40 0.03 -18.47 -0.84
C PRO A 40 0.98 -19.50 -0.20
N GLY A 41 1.03 -19.56 1.12
CA GLY A 41 1.83 -20.55 1.86
C GLY A 41 2.46 -20.03 3.14
N GLY A 42 3.04 -20.95 3.92
CA GLY A 42 3.61 -20.64 5.22
C GLY A 42 2.55 -20.48 6.32
N ASN A 43 2.89 -19.72 7.35
CA ASN A 43 1.99 -19.42 8.48
C ASN A 43 1.13 -18.16 8.25
N GLN A 44 1.25 -17.55 7.08
CA GLN A 44 0.51 -16.36 6.64
C GLN A 44 -0.20 -16.68 5.33
N ALA A 45 -1.23 -15.91 4.99
CA ALA A 45 -1.94 -16.10 3.72
C ALA A 45 -0.98 -16.03 2.52
N PHE A 46 0.01 -15.11 2.57
CA PHE A 46 1.01 -14.89 1.53
C PHE A 46 2.44 -14.91 2.09
N GLY A 47 2.85 -16.06 2.63
CA GLY A 47 4.19 -16.28 3.18
C GLY A 47 5.17 -16.96 2.25
N GLY A 48 4.79 -17.20 0.99
CA GLY A 48 5.60 -17.94 0.02
C GLY A 48 6.61 -17.09 -0.75
N VAL A 49 6.85 -17.45 -2.00
CA VAL A 49 7.85 -16.83 -2.88
C VAL A 49 7.35 -15.49 -3.40
N ASN A 50 8.20 -14.47 -3.41
CA ASN A 50 7.91 -13.16 -4.01
C ASN A 50 7.72 -13.32 -5.53
N LYS A 51 6.63 -12.77 -6.04
CA LYS A 51 6.20 -12.78 -7.45
C LYS A 51 6.07 -11.38 -8.05
N GLY A 52 6.24 -10.35 -7.25
CA GLY A 52 6.07 -8.97 -7.70
C GLY A 52 5.85 -7.99 -6.57
N SER A 53 5.27 -6.86 -6.89
CA SER A 53 4.93 -5.81 -5.92
C SER A 53 3.64 -5.12 -6.29
N VAL A 54 2.98 -4.54 -5.30
CA VAL A 54 1.83 -3.66 -5.47
C VAL A 54 2.02 -2.38 -4.68
N LEU A 55 1.76 -1.24 -5.31
CA LEU A 55 1.60 0.06 -4.68
C LEU A 55 0.10 0.35 -4.59
N ILE A 56 -0.38 0.65 -3.40
CA ILE A 56 -1.77 1.09 -3.15
C ILE A 56 -1.72 2.48 -2.55
N ASP A 57 -2.27 3.45 -3.24
CA ASP A 57 -2.28 4.87 -2.87
C ASP A 57 -3.73 5.36 -2.74
N PRO A 58 -4.31 5.25 -1.54
CA PRO A 58 -5.65 5.74 -1.29
C PRO A 58 -5.68 7.27 -1.25
N LYS A 59 -6.73 7.83 -1.83
CA LYS A 59 -7.09 9.24 -1.79
C LYS A 59 -8.45 9.39 -1.09
N GLU A 60 -8.89 10.61 -0.90
CA GLU A 60 -10.14 10.88 -0.17
C GLU A 60 -11.36 10.12 -0.71
N HIS A 61 -11.49 10.04 -2.05
CA HIS A 61 -12.63 9.39 -2.71
C HIS A 61 -12.21 8.47 -3.87
N SER A 62 -10.94 8.08 -3.91
CA SER A 62 -10.42 7.20 -4.96
C SER A 62 -9.23 6.40 -4.45
N VAL A 63 -8.84 5.40 -5.22
CA VAL A 63 -7.62 4.66 -4.98
C VAL A 63 -6.85 4.51 -6.28
N ASN A 64 -5.54 4.70 -6.22
CA ASN A 64 -4.63 4.35 -7.30
C ASN A 64 -3.87 3.09 -6.90
N ILE A 65 -3.84 2.10 -7.80
CA ILE A 65 -3.16 0.84 -7.57
C ILE A 65 -2.27 0.55 -8.77
N VAL A 66 -0.99 0.32 -8.51
CA VAL A 66 -0.03 -0.12 -9.51
C VAL A 66 0.60 -1.42 -9.05
N ALA A 67 0.38 -2.50 -9.81
CA ALA A 67 0.97 -3.80 -9.51
C ALA A 67 1.87 -4.27 -10.66
N ASN A 68 2.96 -4.95 -10.30
CA ASN A 68 3.92 -5.49 -11.25
C ASN A 68 4.26 -6.92 -10.87
N MET A 69 4.10 -7.84 -11.82
CA MET A 69 4.52 -9.23 -11.70
C MET A 69 5.91 -9.41 -12.31
N THR A 70 6.77 -10.20 -11.69
CA THR A 70 8.14 -10.45 -12.15
C THR A 70 8.22 -11.45 -13.30
N THR A 71 7.15 -12.22 -13.51
CA THR A 71 7.06 -13.20 -14.59
C THR A 71 5.75 -12.99 -15.35
N PRO A 72 5.74 -13.19 -16.67
CA PRO A 72 4.51 -13.11 -17.44
C PRO A 72 3.55 -14.28 -17.09
N PRO A 73 2.25 -14.16 -17.41
CA PRO A 73 1.33 -15.28 -17.30
C PRO A 73 1.72 -16.41 -18.28
N LYS A 74 1.22 -17.60 -18.02
CA LYS A 74 1.39 -18.73 -18.94
C LYS A 74 0.72 -18.45 -20.28
N GLU A 75 1.15 -19.17 -21.31
CA GLU A 75 0.54 -19.06 -22.64
C GLU A 75 -0.98 -19.33 -22.57
N GLY A 76 -1.75 -18.46 -23.21
CA GLY A 76 -3.21 -18.51 -23.20
C GLY A 76 -3.87 -18.10 -21.88
N LYS A 77 -3.09 -17.50 -20.95
CA LYS A 77 -3.55 -16.98 -19.67
C LYS A 77 -3.30 -15.49 -19.56
N VAL A 78 -4.04 -14.87 -18.65
CA VAL A 78 -3.86 -13.49 -18.20
C VAL A 78 -3.81 -13.46 -16.69
N PHE A 79 -3.19 -12.43 -16.12
CA PHE A 79 -3.34 -12.14 -14.72
C PHE A 79 -4.48 -11.15 -14.52
N GLU A 80 -5.25 -11.34 -13.46
CA GLU A 80 -6.27 -10.40 -13.02
C GLU A 80 -6.00 -9.97 -11.58
N GLY A 81 -6.20 -8.67 -11.30
CA GLY A 81 -6.01 -8.08 -10.00
C GLY A 81 -7.34 -7.89 -9.27
N TRP A 82 -7.34 -8.10 -7.96
CA TRP A 82 -8.53 -8.02 -7.12
C TRP A 82 -8.22 -7.33 -5.80
N LEU A 83 -9.18 -6.55 -5.29
CA LEU A 83 -9.27 -6.22 -3.88
C LEU A 83 -10.30 -7.15 -3.23
N ALA A 84 -9.96 -7.73 -2.07
CA ALA A 84 -10.81 -8.66 -1.36
C ALA A 84 -11.00 -8.25 0.11
N ASP A 85 -12.22 -8.39 0.61
CA ASP A 85 -12.59 -8.23 2.03
C ASP A 85 -12.69 -9.63 2.66
N VAL A 86 -11.53 -10.23 2.93
CA VAL A 86 -11.43 -11.57 3.50
C VAL A 86 -11.70 -11.54 5.00
N GLY A 87 -12.63 -12.38 5.44
CA GLY A 87 -13.06 -12.45 6.84
C GLY A 87 -14.08 -11.37 7.24
N GLY A 88 -14.43 -10.49 6.31
CA GLY A 88 -15.53 -9.55 6.43
C GLY A 88 -16.75 -9.99 5.61
N SER A 89 -17.00 -9.30 4.50
CA SER A 89 -18.10 -9.62 3.58
C SER A 89 -17.78 -10.72 2.57
N ASP A 90 -16.52 -11.12 2.47
CA ASP A 90 -15.95 -11.98 1.42
C ASP A 90 -16.14 -11.43 0.00
N TYR A 91 -16.45 -10.13 -0.11
CA TYR A 91 -16.60 -9.45 -1.39
C TYR A 91 -15.26 -9.26 -2.08
N LYS A 92 -15.25 -9.47 -3.40
CA LYS A 92 -14.09 -9.20 -4.26
C LYS A 92 -14.45 -8.18 -5.32
N LEU A 93 -13.56 -7.21 -5.50
CA LEU A 93 -13.64 -6.21 -6.56
C LEU A 93 -12.57 -6.51 -7.60
N SER A 94 -12.99 -6.80 -8.84
CA SER A 94 -12.05 -6.89 -9.96
C SER A 94 -11.46 -5.52 -10.28
N LEU A 95 -10.17 -5.47 -10.45
CA LEU A 95 -9.42 -4.28 -10.87
C LEU A 95 -9.04 -4.36 -12.36
N GLY A 96 -9.36 -5.51 -13.00
CA GLY A 96 -9.07 -5.80 -14.39
C GLY A 96 -7.80 -6.61 -14.62
N GLU A 97 -7.54 -6.85 -15.89
CA GLU A 97 -6.42 -7.66 -16.35
C GLU A 97 -5.10 -6.88 -16.32
N PHE A 98 -4.03 -7.60 -16.03
CA PHE A 98 -2.68 -7.10 -16.22
C PHE A 98 -2.35 -7.01 -17.71
N SER A 99 -1.54 -6.02 -18.05
CA SER A 99 -0.95 -5.95 -19.38
C SER A 99 -0.07 -7.18 -19.68
N LYS A 100 0.24 -7.40 -20.94
CA LYS A 100 1.17 -8.47 -21.37
C LYS A 100 2.56 -8.37 -20.72
N ASN A 101 2.93 -7.18 -20.25
CA ASN A 101 4.19 -6.94 -19.54
C ASN A 101 4.10 -7.25 -18.04
N GLY A 102 2.95 -7.75 -17.56
CA GLY A 102 2.75 -8.07 -16.15
C GLY A 102 2.49 -6.85 -15.27
N THR A 103 1.97 -5.76 -15.82
CA THR A 103 1.64 -4.53 -15.08
C THR A 103 0.14 -4.30 -15.06
N LEU A 104 -0.39 -3.99 -13.88
CA LEU A 104 -1.74 -3.47 -13.67
C LEU A 104 -1.63 -2.02 -13.21
N ASP A 105 -2.41 -1.13 -13.83
CA ASP A 105 -2.57 0.27 -13.42
C ASP A 105 -4.07 0.55 -13.30
N TYR A 106 -4.53 0.76 -12.08
CA TYR A 106 -5.93 0.96 -11.76
C TYR A 106 -6.15 2.26 -11.00
N THR A 107 -7.13 3.03 -11.45
CA THR A 107 -7.65 4.20 -10.73
C THR A 107 -9.16 4.07 -10.64
N GLY A 108 -9.69 4.06 -9.44
CA GLY A 108 -11.12 3.91 -9.20
C GLY A 108 -11.65 4.84 -8.13
N VAL A 109 -12.90 5.29 -8.31
CA VAL A 109 -13.64 6.01 -7.27
C VAL A 109 -14.15 4.98 -6.27
N MET A 110 -13.86 5.17 -5.00
CA MET A 110 -14.30 4.31 -3.91
C MET A 110 -14.80 5.15 -2.74
N VAL A 111 -15.95 4.75 -2.20
CA VAL A 111 -16.51 5.41 -1.01
C VAL A 111 -15.67 5.11 0.22
N ASN A 112 -15.23 3.85 0.36
CA ASN A 112 -14.35 3.40 1.42
C ASN A 112 -13.40 2.30 0.93
N PRO A 113 -12.15 2.61 0.56
CA PRO A 113 -11.17 1.60 0.17
C PRO A 113 -10.68 0.74 1.34
N TYR A 114 -10.91 1.18 2.58
CA TYR A 114 -10.33 0.56 3.78
C TYR A 114 -11.03 -0.72 4.24
N THR A 115 -12.18 -1.06 3.66
CA THR A 115 -12.86 -2.34 3.94
C THR A 115 -12.09 -3.54 3.41
N TYR A 116 -11.26 -3.35 2.38
CA TYR A 116 -10.48 -4.44 1.81
C TYR A 116 -9.30 -4.82 2.70
N THR A 117 -9.05 -6.11 2.80
CA THR A 117 -8.00 -6.70 3.64
C THR A 117 -6.86 -7.30 2.85
N GLN A 118 -7.08 -7.63 1.57
CA GLN A 118 -6.09 -8.26 0.71
C GLN A 118 -6.13 -7.71 -0.71
N PHE A 119 -4.95 -7.68 -1.35
CA PHE A 119 -4.79 -7.59 -2.80
C PHE A 119 -4.43 -8.97 -3.31
N LEU A 120 -5.13 -9.42 -4.36
CA LEU A 120 -4.96 -10.76 -4.94
C LEU A 120 -4.62 -10.66 -6.41
N VAL A 121 -3.87 -11.63 -6.89
CA VAL A 121 -3.61 -11.88 -8.31
C VAL A 121 -4.02 -13.30 -8.63
N THR A 122 -4.88 -13.45 -9.63
CA THR A 122 -5.29 -14.74 -10.18
C THR A 122 -4.68 -14.95 -11.58
N GLU A 123 -4.59 -16.19 -12.02
CA GLU A 123 -4.21 -16.55 -13.39
C GLU A 123 -5.42 -17.16 -14.09
N GLU A 124 -5.99 -16.40 -15.01
CA GLU A 124 -7.24 -16.72 -15.69
C GLU A 124 -6.99 -17.21 -17.12
N PRO A 125 -7.88 -18.04 -17.71
CA PRO A 125 -7.91 -18.22 -19.16
C PRO A 125 -8.19 -16.88 -19.84
N PHE A 126 -7.58 -16.64 -20.98
CA PHE A 126 -7.90 -15.49 -21.81
C PHE A 126 -9.38 -15.55 -22.23
N GLU A 127 -10.13 -14.46 -22.07
CA GLU A 127 -11.59 -14.37 -22.33
C GLU A 127 -12.42 -15.29 -21.41
N ASP A 128 -12.06 -15.44 -20.15
CA ASP A 128 -12.87 -16.16 -19.17
C ASP A 128 -14.12 -15.35 -18.78
N PRO A 129 -15.33 -15.85 -19.01
CA PRO A 129 -16.54 -15.18 -18.61
C PRO A 129 -16.88 -15.38 -17.10
N ASP A 130 -16.10 -16.20 -16.37
CA ASP A 130 -16.36 -16.46 -14.95
C ASP A 130 -15.93 -15.28 -14.06
N PRO A 131 -16.85 -14.59 -13.38
CA PRO A 131 -16.52 -13.45 -12.53
C PRO A 131 -15.85 -13.85 -11.21
N ASN A 132 -15.67 -15.14 -10.92
CA ASN A 132 -15.22 -15.60 -9.60
C ASN A 132 -13.71 -15.73 -9.46
N GLY A 133 -12.96 -15.48 -10.51
CA GLY A 133 -11.52 -15.64 -10.50
C GLY A 133 -11.07 -17.10 -10.32
N ALA A 134 -10.01 -17.48 -11.00
CA ALA A 134 -9.40 -18.80 -10.86
C ALA A 134 -8.52 -18.89 -9.59
N SER A 135 -7.50 -19.69 -9.64
CA SER A 135 -6.60 -19.87 -8.49
C SER A 135 -5.79 -18.62 -8.20
N VAL A 136 -5.77 -18.22 -6.94
CA VAL A 136 -4.88 -17.14 -6.46
C VAL A 136 -3.43 -17.61 -6.56
N ILE A 137 -2.63 -16.91 -7.34
CA ILE A 137 -1.22 -17.23 -7.56
C ILE A 137 -0.26 -16.35 -6.77
N ALA A 138 -0.69 -15.16 -6.40
CA ALA A 138 0.04 -14.23 -5.56
C ALA A 138 -0.91 -13.26 -4.87
N GLY A 139 -0.46 -12.62 -3.81
CA GLY A 139 -1.20 -11.59 -3.12
C GLY A 139 -0.41 -10.93 -2.01
N ALA A 140 -1.06 -9.99 -1.34
CA ALA A 140 -0.54 -9.32 -0.16
C ALA A 140 -1.67 -9.03 0.83
N GLU A 141 -1.37 -9.15 2.11
CA GLU A 141 -2.24 -8.63 3.17
C GLU A 141 -2.03 -7.12 3.27
N LEU A 142 -3.12 -6.37 3.22
CA LEU A 142 -3.08 -4.92 3.34
C LEU A 142 -2.87 -4.55 4.81
N VAL A 143 -2.01 -3.54 5.05
CA VAL A 143 -1.74 -3.09 6.42
C VAL A 143 -2.63 -1.90 6.78
N SER A 144 -2.77 -1.66 8.09
CA SER A 144 -3.59 -0.54 8.60
C SER A 144 -3.34 0.75 7.79
N PRO A 145 -4.40 1.52 7.46
CA PRO A 145 -5.77 1.43 7.96
C PRO A 145 -6.70 0.51 7.16
N PHE A 146 -6.21 -0.25 6.21
CA PHE A 146 -7.03 -1.26 5.54
C PHE A 146 -7.50 -2.34 6.52
N GLY A 147 -8.69 -2.93 6.26
CA GLY A 147 -9.31 -3.87 7.17
C GLY A 147 -10.05 -3.20 8.34
N GLN A 148 -10.50 -1.95 8.16
CA GLN A 148 -11.24 -1.19 9.17
C GLN A 148 -12.74 -1.11 8.85
#